data_152091b1abe87c9238032b90ea54278f
#
_entry.id   152091b1abe87c9238032b90ea54278f
#
_cell.length_a   1.000
_cell.length_b   1.000
_cell.length_c   1.000
_cell.angle_alpha   90.00
_cell.angle_beta   90.00
_cell.angle_gamma   90.00
#
_symmetry.space_group_name_H-M   'P 1'
#
loop_
_entity.id
_entity.type
_entity.pdbx_description
1 polymer ?
#
loop_
_entity_poly.entity_id
_entity_poly.type
_entity_poly.pdbx_seq_one_letter_code
_entity_poly.pdbx_strand_id
1 'polypeptide(L)'
;DASCLDGIRHPAVKDAAKQIAGRFKVLRTVIGAAEKSLRNLLVDELVEYLSSIGVNYDFPPADKVTNHIRAFEDMMAAFHAVYPDQGLLVVVDELLDYLRARTEKGEAIVLDLSFLREIGEVCKGLNFRFMAGVQEAVFDSHRFQHVADSLRRVKDRFEQIPIARNDVKFVVAERLLRKTADQLAKIRDH
;
A
#
# COMPACT_ATOMS: atom_id res chain seq x y z
N ASP A 1 7.12 -14.22 4.91
CA ASP A 1 8.27 -14.99 5.39
C ASP A 1 7.88 -15.70 6.68
N ALA A 2 8.14 -17.03 6.76
CA ALA A 2 7.74 -17.84 7.94
C ALA A 2 8.37 -17.30 9.24
N SER A 3 9.57 -16.73 9.18
CA SER A 3 10.24 -16.13 10.34
C SER A 3 9.48 -14.94 10.95
N CYS A 4 8.69 -14.21 10.15
CA CYS A 4 7.87 -13.11 10.64
C CYS A 4 6.66 -13.58 11.46
N LEU A 5 6.16 -14.81 11.20
CA LEU A 5 5.01 -15.35 11.90
C LEU A 5 5.31 -15.67 13.37
N ASP A 6 6.55 -16.05 13.68
CA ASP A 6 6.96 -16.37 15.06
C ASP A 6 7.03 -15.13 15.96
N GLY A 7 7.24 -13.95 15.38
CA GLY A 7 7.22 -12.68 16.10
C GLY A 7 5.82 -12.17 16.47
N ILE A 8 4.75 -12.76 15.90
CA ILE A 8 3.37 -12.32 16.16
C ILE A 8 2.90 -12.88 17.51
N ARG A 9 2.69 -11.98 18.48
CA ARG A 9 2.31 -12.35 19.85
C ARG A 9 0.81 -12.66 20.02
N HIS A 10 -0.05 -11.98 19.25
CA HIS A 10 -1.49 -12.16 19.36
C HIS A 10 -1.94 -13.40 18.57
N PRO A 11 -2.52 -14.45 19.24
CA PRO A 11 -2.83 -15.73 18.58
C PRO A 11 -3.75 -15.57 17.36
N ALA A 12 -4.85 -14.84 17.48
CA ALA A 12 -5.78 -14.64 16.37
C ALA A 12 -5.13 -13.94 15.15
N VAL A 13 -4.23 -12.97 15.39
CA VAL A 13 -3.47 -12.31 14.30
C VAL A 13 -2.47 -13.28 13.70
N LYS A 14 -1.80 -14.10 14.51
CA LYS A 14 -0.87 -15.14 14.04
C LYS A 14 -1.58 -16.17 13.16
N ASP A 15 -2.75 -16.61 13.56
CA ASP A 15 -3.53 -17.61 12.81
C ASP A 15 -4.08 -17.01 11.50
N ALA A 16 -4.58 -15.77 11.51
CA ALA A 16 -4.96 -15.06 10.30
C ALA A 16 -3.77 -14.88 9.36
N ALA A 17 -2.61 -14.49 9.88
CA ALA A 17 -1.39 -14.31 9.09
C ALA A 17 -0.92 -15.62 8.44
N LYS A 18 -1.03 -16.77 9.15
CA LYS A 18 -0.75 -18.10 8.57
C LYS A 18 -1.67 -18.44 7.41
N GLN A 19 -2.95 -18.07 7.49
CA GLN A 19 -3.93 -18.35 6.44
C GLN A 19 -3.64 -17.59 5.15
N ILE A 20 -3.06 -16.39 5.23
CA ILE A 20 -2.74 -15.54 4.06
C ILE A 20 -1.27 -15.67 3.62
N ALA A 21 -0.41 -16.30 4.43
CA ALA A 21 1.01 -16.46 4.11
C ALA A 21 1.18 -17.19 2.77
N GLY A 22 1.96 -16.63 1.87
CA GLY A 22 2.23 -17.20 0.54
C GLY A 22 1.10 -17.01 -0.49
N ARG A 23 -0.04 -16.43 -0.11
CA ARG A 23 -1.16 -16.20 -1.04
C ARG A 23 -0.99 -14.97 -1.92
N PHE A 24 -0.02 -14.12 -1.63
CA PHE A 24 0.22 -12.89 -2.40
C PHE A 24 1.68 -12.78 -2.80
N LYS A 25 1.91 -12.33 -4.03
CA LYS A 25 3.16 -11.66 -4.42
C LYS A 25 3.08 -10.22 -3.95
N VAL A 26 4.17 -9.67 -3.44
CA VAL A 26 4.16 -8.37 -2.76
C VAL A 26 5.15 -7.42 -3.42
N LEU A 27 4.64 -6.38 -4.06
CA LEU A 27 5.43 -5.20 -4.46
C LEU A 27 5.43 -4.21 -3.29
N ARG A 28 6.62 -3.75 -2.90
CA ARG A 28 6.78 -2.66 -1.92
C ARG A 28 7.54 -1.53 -2.58
N THR A 29 6.97 -0.34 -2.54
CA THR A 29 7.60 0.86 -3.08
C THR A 29 7.43 2.04 -2.12
N VAL A 30 8.34 3.00 -2.22
CA VAL A 30 8.29 4.27 -1.48
C VAL A 30 8.15 5.38 -2.51
N ILE A 31 7.06 6.13 -2.43
CA ILE A 31 6.81 7.27 -3.31
C ILE A 31 6.95 8.54 -2.50
N GLY A 32 8.12 9.17 -2.54
CA GLY A 32 8.31 10.49 -1.94
C GLY A 32 7.73 11.62 -2.81
N ALA A 33 8.07 12.87 -2.47
CA ALA A 33 7.68 14.05 -3.24
C ALA A 33 8.23 13.96 -4.68
N ALA A 34 7.39 13.51 -5.62
CA ALA A 34 7.75 13.32 -7.01
C ALA A 34 6.89 14.21 -7.93
N GLU A 35 7.47 14.61 -9.06
CA GLU A 35 6.75 15.40 -10.08
C GLU A 35 5.86 14.56 -10.98
N LYS A 36 6.20 13.29 -11.15
CA LYS A 36 5.49 12.30 -11.97
C LYS A 36 4.10 12.01 -11.38
N SER A 37 3.11 11.73 -12.22
CA SER A 37 1.77 11.36 -11.73
C SER A 37 1.80 10.05 -10.94
N LEU A 38 0.90 9.91 -9.97
CA LEU A 38 0.77 8.68 -9.17
C LEU A 38 0.59 7.43 -10.04
N ARG A 39 -0.24 7.57 -11.09
CA ARG A 39 -0.43 6.50 -12.07
C ARG A 39 0.90 6.05 -12.68
N ASN A 40 1.69 6.99 -13.17
CA ASN A 40 2.94 6.63 -13.86
C ASN A 40 3.98 6.04 -12.88
N LEU A 41 4.05 6.56 -11.65
CA LEU A 41 4.92 5.99 -10.62
C LEU A 41 4.55 4.54 -10.32
N LEU A 42 3.27 4.27 -10.04
CA LEU A 42 2.82 2.92 -9.68
C LEU A 42 2.88 1.94 -10.86
N VAL A 43 2.59 2.40 -12.08
CA VAL A 43 2.65 1.56 -13.27
C VAL A 43 4.08 1.17 -13.61
N ASP A 44 5.03 2.11 -13.53
CA ASP A 44 6.44 1.81 -13.78
C ASP A 44 6.97 0.76 -12.78
N GLU A 45 6.69 0.95 -11.49
CA GLU A 45 7.06 -0.01 -10.44
C GLU A 45 6.41 -1.39 -10.65
N LEU A 46 5.13 -1.41 -11.08
CA LEU A 46 4.42 -2.65 -11.38
C LEU A 46 5.05 -3.39 -12.56
N VAL A 47 5.37 -2.69 -13.66
CA VAL A 47 5.99 -3.29 -14.85
C VAL A 47 7.34 -3.90 -14.49
N GLU A 48 8.19 -3.16 -13.78
CA GLU A 48 9.49 -3.64 -13.32
C GLU A 48 9.36 -4.86 -12.41
N TYR A 49 8.47 -4.79 -11.41
CA TYR A 49 8.24 -5.90 -10.49
C TYR A 49 7.70 -7.14 -11.20
N LEU A 50 6.68 -6.99 -12.06
CA LEU A 50 6.07 -8.09 -12.81
C LEU A 50 7.12 -8.79 -13.69
N SER A 51 7.94 -8.01 -14.39
CA SER A 51 9.06 -8.53 -15.19
C SER A 51 10.05 -9.32 -14.33
N SER A 52 10.38 -8.81 -13.12
CA SER A 52 11.30 -9.48 -12.18
C SER A 52 10.81 -10.85 -11.69
N ILE A 53 9.50 -11.06 -11.69
CA ILE A 53 8.88 -12.35 -11.31
C ILE A 53 8.41 -13.17 -12.52
N GLY A 54 8.84 -12.80 -13.74
CA GLY A 54 8.56 -13.56 -14.97
C GLY A 54 7.18 -13.32 -15.59
N VAL A 55 6.48 -12.24 -15.20
CA VAL A 55 5.21 -11.81 -15.80
C VAL A 55 5.49 -10.66 -16.76
N ASN A 56 5.22 -10.86 -18.05
CA ASN A 56 5.39 -9.84 -19.08
C ASN A 56 4.04 -9.15 -19.34
N TYR A 57 3.94 -7.89 -18.99
CA TYR A 57 2.78 -7.05 -19.27
C TYR A 57 3.19 -5.58 -19.35
N ASP A 58 2.79 -4.90 -20.42
CA ASP A 58 3.00 -3.48 -20.62
C ASP A 58 1.66 -2.74 -20.50
N PHE A 59 1.58 -1.79 -19.57
CA PHE A 59 0.41 -0.94 -19.47
C PHE A 59 0.32 0.00 -20.68
N PRO A 60 -0.90 0.24 -21.20
CA PRO A 60 -1.09 1.22 -22.24
C PRO A 60 -0.65 2.62 -21.78
N PRO A 61 -0.13 3.47 -22.68
CA PRO A 61 0.23 4.85 -22.38
C PRO A 61 -0.95 5.63 -21.74
N ALA A 62 -0.64 6.57 -20.85
CA ALA A 62 -1.66 7.29 -20.06
C ALA A 62 -2.69 8.02 -20.94
N ASP A 63 -2.28 8.57 -22.06
CA ASP A 63 -3.12 9.27 -23.05
C ASP A 63 -4.08 8.35 -23.81
N LYS A 64 -3.84 7.04 -23.80
CA LYS A 64 -4.69 6.02 -24.42
C LYS A 64 -5.59 5.28 -23.45
N VAL A 65 -5.44 5.51 -22.13
CA VAL A 65 -6.25 4.86 -21.11
C VAL A 65 -7.46 5.70 -20.77
N THR A 66 -8.64 5.23 -21.15
CA THR A 66 -9.92 5.83 -20.74
C THR A 66 -10.47 5.20 -19.45
N ASN A 67 -10.00 3.99 -19.09
CA ASN A 67 -10.42 3.25 -17.90
C ASN A 67 -9.25 2.38 -17.40
N HIS A 68 -8.72 2.72 -16.24
CA HIS A 68 -7.62 1.98 -15.63
C HIS A 68 -8.05 0.59 -15.14
N ILE A 69 -9.33 0.39 -14.76
CA ILE A 69 -9.83 -0.91 -14.29
C ILE A 69 -9.53 -1.99 -15.33
N ARG A 70 -9.84 -1.71 -16.62
CA ARG A 70 -9.58 -2.67 -17.68
C ARG A 70 -8.09 -2.99 -17.86
N ALA A 71 -7.23 -2.00 -17.77
CA ALA A 71 -5.78 -2.22 -17.85
C ALA A 71 -5.28 -3.10 -16.70
N PHE A 72 -5.86 -2.96 -15.50
CA PHE A 72 -5.57 -3.84 -14.37
C PHE A 72 -6.18 -5.24 -14.52
N GLU A 73 -7.35 -5.39 -15.14
CA GLU A 73 -7.93 -6.70 -15.49
C GLU A 73 -6.99 -7.46 -16.42
N ASP A 74 -6.52 -6.82 -17.50
CA ASP A 74 -5.60 -7.41 -18.46
C ASP A 74 -4.25 -7.77 -17.78
N MET A 75 -3.72 -6.87 -16.93
CA MET A 75 -2.52 -7.12 -16.14
C MET A 75 -2.70 -8.33 -15.22
N MET A 76 -3.81 -8.42 -14.49
CA MET A 76 -4.07 -9.54 -13.59
C MET A 76 -4.32 -10.85 -14.35
N ALA A 77 -4.85 -10.80 -15.57
CA ALA A 77 -4.95 -11.98 -16.43
C ALA A 77 -3.55 -12.50 -16.81
N ALA A 78 -2.62 -11.62 -17.20
CA ALA A 78 -1.22 -11.98 -17.45
C ALA A 78 -0.52 -12.50 -16.20
N PHE A 79 -0.78 -11.89 -15.02
CA PHE A 79 -0.25 -12.35 -13.74
C PHE A 79 -0.75 -13.76 -13.38
N HIS A 80 -2.06 -14.03 -13.50
CA HIS A 80 -2.63 -15.33 -13.19
C HIS A 80 -2.24 -16.44 -14.19
N ALA A 81 -1.80 -16.11 -15.39
CA ALA A 81 -1.21 -17.09 -16.29
C ALA A 81 0.08 -17.70 -15.73
N VAL A 82 0.80 -16.97 -14.88
CA VAL A 82 2.04 -17.44 -14.22
C VAL A 82 1.77 -17.86 -12.76
N TYR A 83 0.89 -17.16 -12.06
CA TYR A 83 0.55 -17.38 -10.64
C TYR A 83 -0.96 -17.56 -10.43
N PRO A 84 -1.56 -18.68 -10.84
CA PRO A 84 -3.01 -18.86 -10.87
C PRO A 84 -3.67 -18.79 -9.49
N ASP A 85 -2.97 -19.22 -8.43
CA ASP A 85 -3.52 -19.31 -7.07
C ASP A 85 -3.11 -18.14 -6.17
N GLN A 86 -2.38 -17.16 -6.70
CA GLN A 86 -1.87 -16.05 -5.89
C GLN A 86 -2.53 -14.72 -6.28
N GLY A 87 -2.60 -13.82 -5.33
CA GLY A 87 -2.94 -12.41 -5.57
C GLY A 87 -1.70 -11.54 -5.66
N LEU A 88 -1.90 -10.30 -6.02
CA LEU A 88 -0.89 -9.25 -6.04
C LEU A 88 -1.22 -8.19 -4.99
N LEU A 89 -0.30 -7.96 -4.05
CA LEU A 89 -0.39 -6.90 -3.04
C LEU A 89 0.64 -5.81 -3.36
N VAL A 90 0.16 -4.59 -3.53
CA VAL A 90 1.01 -3.40 -3.66
C VAL A 90 1.00 -2.63 -2.35
N VAL A 91 2.18 -2.40 -1.79
CA VAL A 91 2.38 -1.63 -0.56
C VAL A 91 3.15 -0.38 -0.89
N VAL A 92 2.54 0.78 -0.66
CA VAL A 92 3.10 2.10 -0.94
C VAL A 92 3.36 2.81 0.37
N ASP A 93 4.58 3.28 0.58
CA ASP A 93 4.92 4.14 1.71
C ASP A 93 5.06 5.60 1.26
N GLU A 94 4.90 6.53 2.22
CA GLU A 94 5.01 7.98 2.01
C GLU A 94 3.99 8.58 1.02
N LEU A 95 2.83 7.91 0.83
CA LEU A 95 1.77 8.43 -0.05
C LEU A 95 1.31 9.84 0.36
N LEU A 96 1.29 10.16 1.66
CA LEU A 96 0.87 11.47 2.14
C LEU A 96 1.82 12.58 1.68
N ASP A 97 3.13 12.36 1.73
CA ASP A 97 4.13 13.36 1.32
C ASP A 97 4.06 13.60 -0.19
N TYR A 98 3.81 12.55 -0.97
CA TYR A 98 3.49 12.69 -2.39
C TYR A 98 2.26 13.57 -2.61
N LEU A 99 1.12 13.26 -1.97
CA LEU A 99 -0.12 14.03 -2.14
C LEU A 99 0.05 15.50 -1.70
N ARG A 100 0.82 15.76 -0.64
CA ARG A 100 1.14 17.12 -0.19
C ARG A 100 1.91 17.92 -1.24
N ALA A 101 2.91 17.31 -1.86
CA ALA A 101 3.68 17.96 -2.93
C ALA A 101 2.81 18.23 -4.17
N ARG A 102 1.73 17.48 -4.36
CA ARG A 102 0.79 17.63 -5.48
C ARG A 102 -0.32 18.65 -5.23
N THR A 103 -0.63 19.01 -3.97
CA THR A 103 -1.70 19.97 -3.66
C THR A 103 -1.50 21.33 -4.32
N GLU A 104 -0.27 21.75 -4.50
CA GLU A 104 0.07 23.03 -5.14
C GLU A 104 -0.07 23.00 -6.67
N LYS A 105 -0.26 21.84 -7.26
CA LYS A 105 -0.31 21.61 -8.72
C LYS A 105 -1.75 21.52 -9.28
N GLY A 106 -2.75 22.04 -8.56
CA GLY A 106 -4.13 22.22 -9.05
C GLY A 106 -4.78 20.92 -9.57
N GLU A 107 -4.99 20.82 -10.88
CA GLU A 107 -5.68 19.67 -11.50
C GLU A 107 -4.94 18.34 -11.35
N ALA A 108 -3.63 18.36 -11.18
CA ALA A 108 -2.82 17.15 -11.10
C ALA A 108 -3.19 16.28 -9.88
N ILE A 109 -3.49 16.88 -8.72
CA ILE A 109 -3.94 16.12 -7.55
C ILE A 109 -5.30 15.47 -7.77
N VAL A 110 -6.21 16.13 -8.51
CA VAL A 110 -7.53 15.58 -8.81
C VAL A 110 -7.41 14.31 -9.65
N LEU A 111 -6.50 14.29 -10.62
CA LEU A 111 -6.22 13.12 -11.44
C LEU A 111 -5.60 11.99 -10.61
N ASP A 112 -4.68 12.30 -9.70
CA ASP A 112 -4.06 11.31 -8.81
C ASP A 112 -5.10 10.71 -7.84
N LEU A 113 -6.01 11.52 -7.29
CA LEU A 113 -7.11 11.04 -6.45
C LEU A 113 -8.14 10.21 -7.25
N SER A 114 -8.39 10.57 -8.52
CA SER A 114 -9.23 9.77 -9.40
C SER A 114 -8.62 8.40 -9.66
N PHE A 115 -7.32 8.35 -9.90
CA PHE A 115 -6.59 7.08 -10.06
C PHE A 115 -6.64 6.22 -8.79
N LEU A 116 -6.45 6.80 -7.59
CA LEU A 116 -6.60 6.07 -6.32
C LEU A 116 -8.02 5.50 -6.16
N ARG A 117 -9.04 6.25 -6.55
CA ARG A 117 -10.41 5.75 -6.52
C ARG A 117 -10.59 4.53 -7.44
N GLU A 118 -10.02 4.55 -8.65
CA GLU A 118 -10.06 3.43 -9.58
C GLU A 118 -9.29 2.21 -9.03
N ILE A 119 -8.15 2.41 -8.40
CA ILE A 119 -7.43 1.35 -7.66
C ILE A 119 -8.33 0.71 -6.59
N GLY A 120 -9.10 1.50 -5.86
CA GLY A 120 -10.08 0.97 -4.90
C GLY A 120 -11.14 0.08 -5.55
N GLU A 121 -11.61 0.40 -6.76
CA GLU A 121 -12.53 -0.48 -7.50
C GLU A 121 -11.83 -1.75 -8.01
N VAL A 122 -10.60 -1.64 -8.51
CA VAL A 122 -9.76 -2.79 -8.89
C VAL A 122 -9.63 -3.78 -7.72
N CYS A 123 -9.39 -3.28 -6.51
CA CYS A 123 -9.26 -4.10 -5.30
C CYS A 123 -10.54 -4.89 -4.96
N LYS A 124 -11.73 -4.40 -5.35
CA LYS A 124 -12.99 -5.08 -5.11
C LYS A 124 -13.24 -6.21 -6.11
N GLY A 125 -12.88 -6.00 -7.37
CA GLY A 125 -13.20 -6.91 -8.47
C GLY A 125 -12.14 -7.99 -8.73
N LEU A 126 -10.88 -7.75 -8.35
CA LEU A 126 -9.76 -8.61 -8.69
C LEU A 126 -9.03 -9.13 -7.43
N ASN A 127 -8.21 -10.16 -7.59
CA ASN A 127 -7.31 -10.64 -6.53
C ASN A 127 -6.06 -9.72 -6.44
N PHE A 128 -6.31 -8.43 -6.49
CA PHE A 128 -5.36 -7.34 -6.32
C PHE A 128 -5.66 -6.61 -5.02
N ARG A 129 -4.63 -6.25 -4.26
CA ARG A 129 -4.78 -5.50 -3.02
C ARG A 129 -3.80 -4.33 -3.01
N PHE A 130 -4.25 -3.22 -2.45
CA PHE A 130 -3.45 -2.01 -2.30
C PHE A 130 -3.44 -1.56 -0.85
N MET A 131 -2.27 -1.28 -0.30
CA MET A 131 -2.07 -0.75 1.04
C MET A 131 -1.17 0.46 0.96
N ALA A 132 -1.53 1.53 1.65
CA ALA A 132 -0.71 2.74 1.72
C ALA A 132 -0.41 3.10 3.18
N GLY A 133 0.87 3.35 3.47
CA GLY A 133 1.31 3.95 4.72
C GLY A 133 1.14 5.48 4.66
N VAL A 134 0.45 6.05 5.67
CA VAL A 134 0.26 7.48 5.81
C VAL A 134 0.55 7.91 7.25
N GLN A 135 1.23 9.03 7.43
CA GLN A 135 1.67 9.48 8.76
C GLN A 135 0.61 10.26 9.52
N GLU A 136 -0.43 10.74 8.85
CA GLU A 136 -1.53 11.53 9.42
C GLU A 136 -2.87 11.10 8.80
N ALA A 137 -3.96 11.51 9.43
CA ALA A 137 -5.29 11.42 8.84
C ALA A 137 -5.40 12.36 7.62
N VAL A 138 -5.04 11.85 6.43
CA VAL A 138 -5.06 12.61 5.17
C VAL A 138 -6.41 13.26 4.95
N PHE A 139 -7.48 12.55 5.31
CA PHE A 139 -8.85 12.94 5.01
C PHE A 139 -9.37 14.10 5.88
N ASP A 140 -8.69 14.39 7.00
CA ASP A 140 -9.10 15.43 7.96
C ASP A 140 -8.18 16.68 7.92
N SER A 141 -7.20 16.69 7.00
CA SER A 141 -6.24 17.79 6.89
C SER A 141 -6.83 18.99 6.15
N HIS A 142 -6.76 20.19 6.75
CA HIS A 142 -7.18 21.44 6.13
C HIS A 142 -6.49 21.75 4.78
N ARG A 143 -5.30 21.21 4.55
CA ARG A 143 -4.56 21.40 3.29
C ARG A 143 -5.27 20.84 2.08
N PHE A 144 -6.14 19.85 2.27
CA PHE A 144 -6.88 19.18 1.20
C PHE A 144 -8.33 19.66 1.05
N GLN A 145 -8.72 20.79 1.69
CA GLN A 145 -10.09 21.30 1.62
C GLN A 145 -10.59 21.56 0.19
N HIS A 146 -9.70 22.05 -0.68
CA HIS A 146 -10.02 22.34 -2.08
C HIS A 146 -10.29 21.07 -2.93
N VAL A 147 -9.92 19.89 -2.44
CA VAL A 147 -10.16 18.58 -3.07
C VAL A 147 -10.95 17.64 -2.16
N ALA A 148 -11.64 18.18 -1.14
CA ALA A 148 -12.32 17.41 -0.11
C ALA A 148 -13.31 16.37 -0.68
N ASP A 149 -14.05 16.72 -1.73
CA ASP A 149 -15.00 15.79 -2.37
C ASP A 149 -14.28 14.63 -3.07
N SER A 150 -13.17 14.89 -3.73
CA SER A 150 -12.36 13.83 -4.36
C SER A 150 -11.73 12.92 -3.32
N LEU A 151 -11.22 13.49 -2.22
CA LEU A 151 -10.71 12.71 -1.08
C LEU A 151 -11.78 11.85 -0.42
N ARG A 152 -12.99 12.38 -0.19
CA ARG A 152 -14.10 11.60 0.38
C ARG A 152 -14.42 10.38 -0.49
N ARG A 153 -14.45 10.53 -1.82
CA ARG A 153 -14.68 9.43 -2.75
C ARG A 153 -13.56 8.36 -2.70
N VAL A 154 -12.32 8.75 -2.43
CA VAL A 154 -11.21 7.82 -2.16
C VAL A 154 -11.42 7.12 -0.82
N LYS A 155 -11.72 7.87 0.24
CA LYS A 155 -12.00 7.34 1.58
C LYS A 155 -13.04 6.22 1.58
N ASP A 156 -14.11 6.39 0.81
CA ASP A 156 -15.21 5.42 0.72
C ASP A 156 -14.79 4.07 0.07
N ARG A 157 -13.59 3.98 -0.51
CA ARG A 157 -13.06 2.77 -1.14
C ARG A 157 -11.99 2.06 -0.34
N PHE A 158 -11.46 2.70 0.67
CA PHE A 158 -10.38 2.16 1.48
C PHE A 158 -10.76 2.06 2.95
N GLU A 159 -10.40 0.95 3.56
CA GLU A 159 -10.47 0.81 5.01
C GLU A 159 -9.29 1.52 5.67
N GLN A 160 -9.56 2.28 6.73
CA GLN A 160 -8.54 2.97 7.50
C GLN A 160 -8.22 2.18 8.76
N ILE A 161 -6.96 1.83 8.93
CA ILE A 161 -6.46 1.14 10.12
C ILE A 161 -5.55 2.10 10.89
N PRO A 162 -6.06 2.82 11.90
CA PRO A 162 -5.24 3.72 12.69
C PRO A 162 -4.32 2.92 13.63
N ILE A 163 -3.03 3.28 13.64
CA ILE A 163 -2.10 2.82 14.66
C ILE A 163 -2.21 3.77 15.85
N ALA A 164 -2.69 3.28 16.99
CA ALA A 164 -2.87 4.09 18.18
C ALA A 164 -1.51 4.52 18.78
N ARG A 165 -1.46 5.71 19.40
CA ARG A 165 -0.23 6.21 20.07
C ARG A 165 0.30 5.25 21.13
N ASN A 166 -0.58 4.49 21.79
CA ASN A 166 -0.17 3.49 22.78
C ASN A 166 0.60 2.33 22.16
N ASP A 167 0.36 2.01 20.87
CA ASP A 167 1.06 0.95 20.15
C ASP A 167 2.49 1.36 19.78
N VAL A 168 2.74 2.68 19.67
CA VAL A 168 4.09 3.22 19.38
C VAL A 168 5.10 2.77 20.44
N LYS A 169 4.71 2.66 21.71
CA LYS A 169 5.57 2.18 22.78
C LYS A 169 6.06 0.76 22.53
N PHE A 170 5.20 -0.12 22.02
CA PHE A 170 5.55 -1.50 21.67
C PHE A 170 6.48 -1.53 20.45
N VAL A 171 6.19 -0.72 19.42
CA VAL A 171 7.03 -0.64 18.23
C VAL A 171 8.43 -0.13 18.56
N VAL A 172 8.52 0.91 19.40
CA VAL A 172 9.81 1.46 19.89
C VAL A 172 10.56 0.42 20.72
N ALA A 173 9.88 -0.24 21.66
CA ALA A 173 10.50 -1.27 22.50
C ALA A 173 11.04 -2.45 21.67
N GLU A 174 10.32 -2.89 20.65
CA GLU A 174 10.73 -4.04 19.83
C GLU A 174 11.81 -3.69 18.77
N ARG A 175 11.75 -2.49 18.18
CA ARG A 175 12.67 -2.11 17.11
C ARG A 175 13.95 -1.41 17.58
N LEU A 176 13.84 -0.54 18.58
CA LEU A 176 14.98 0.24 19.07
C LEU A 176 15.71 -0.41 20.25
N LEU A 177 15.00 -1.22 21.03
CA LEU A 177 15.55 -1.85 22.22
C LEU A 177 15.58 -3.38 22.05
N ARG A 178 16.30 -3.88 21.03
CA ARG A 178 16.60 -5.31 20.96
C ARG A 178 17.42 -5.68 22.19
N LYS A 179 16.77 -6.35 23.14
CA LYS A 179 17.38 -6.79 24.39
C LYS A 179 17.69 -8.28 24.27
N THR A 180 18.85 -8.66 24.75
CA THR A 180 19.15 -10.07 25.00
C THR A 180 18.31 -10.56 26.19
N ALA A 181 18.16 -11.89 26.33
CA ALA A 181 17.43 -12.47 27.45
C ALA A 181 17.97 -11.99 28.83
N ASP A 182 19.30 -11.84 28.95
CA ASP A 182 19.95 -11.34 30.17
C ASP A 182 19.67 -9.86 30.46
N GLN A 183 19.54 -9.04 29.44
CA GLN A 183 19.16 -7.63 29.56
C GLN A 183 17.69 -7.47 29.96
N LEU A 184 16.80 -8.34 29.45
CA LEU A 184 15.39 -8.38 29.85
C LEU A 184 15.22 -8.81 31.31
N ALA A 185 16.00 -9.77 31.80
CA ALA A 185 15.99 -10.18 33.20
C ALA A 185 16.36 -9.01 34.11
N LYS A 186 17.44 -8.29 33.83
CA LYS A 186 17.90 -7.13 34.61
C LYS A 186 16.92 -5.96 34.68
N ILE A 187 16.01 -5.80 33.68
CA ILE A 187 15.02 -4.71 33.67
C ILE A 187 13.75 -5.10 34.41
N ARG A 188 13.48 -6.41 34.59
CA ARG A 188 12.35 -6.91 35.38
C ARG A 188 12.56 -6.82 36.89
N ASP A 189 13.80 -6.78 37.31
CA ASP A 189 14.20 -6.75 38.72
C ASP A 189 14.32 -5.32 39.31
N HIS A 190 13.94 -4.30 38.53
CA HIS A 190 13.79 -2.89 38.92
C HIS A 190 12.38 -2.37 38.63
#